data_e11d9683739518b31af373fae5c4741e
#
_entry.id   e11d9683739518b31af373fae5c4741e
#
_cell.length_a   1.000
_cell.length_b   1.000
_cell.length_c   1.000
_cell.angle_alpha   90.00
_cell.angle_beta   90.00
_cell.angle_gamma   90.00
#
_symmetry.space_group_name_H-M   'P 1'
#
loop_
_entity.id
_entity.type
_entity.pdbx_description
1 polymer ?
#
loop_
_entity_poly.entity_id
_entity_poly.type
_entity_poly.pdbx_seq_one_letter_code
_entity_poly.pdbx_strand_id
1 'polypeptide(L)'
;RLACRGARVTRRSSAQRRGRRFKVHSARWSAGVLLAAALAAIAWNVRQQESADILVFKSPQCHCCDLWVAHLRQQGFKVYVSPQEHLLAVRAKYHVSRGLVACHTARVGGYTIEGHVPAADIRRLLRERPAIAGLAVPGMPIGSPGMEQGDRHDPYAVIAFDTQGGTRVFEQH
;
A
#
# COMPACT_ATOMS: atom_id res chain seq x y z
N ARG A 1 38.14 -46.29 80.66
CA ARG A 1 39.39 -46.20 79.85
C ARG A 1 39.07 -45.46 78.52
N LEU A 2 39.79 -44.30 78.37
CA LEU A 2 40.38 -43.77 77.16
C LEU A 2 39.41 -43.16 76.16
N ALA A 3 39.65 -42.04 75.61
CA ALA A 3 40.65 -40.96 75.64
C ALA A 3 40.09 -39.85 74.74
N CYS A 4 40.22 -38.60 75.15
CA CYS A 4 39.97 -37.40 74.40
C CYS A 4 40.98 -37.26 73.25
N ARG A 5 40.51 -36.85 72.04
CA ARG A 5 41.40 -36.12 71.14
C ARG A 5 40.55 -35.02 70.41
N GLY A 6 41.12 -33.85 70.53
CA GLY A 6 40.56 -32.60 70.08
C GLY A 6 40.48 -32.47 68.57
N ALA A 7 39.43 -31.80 68.16
CA ALA A 7 39.18 -31.34 66.81
C ALA A 7 39.62 -29.90 66.66
N ARG A 8 40.57 -29.67 65.81
CA ARG A 8 41.15 -28.37 65.44
C ARG A 8 40.18 -27.59 64.58
N VAL A 9 39.75 -26.44 65.09
CA VAL A 9 38.91 -25.49 64.33
C VAL A 9 39.77 -24.82 63.28
N THR A 10 39.57 -25.16 62.02
CA THR A 10 40.13 -24.41 60.89
C THR A 10 39.24 -23.24 60.51
N ARG A 11 39.79 -22.05 60.71
CA ARG A 11 39.19 -20.77 60.22
C ARG A 11 39.06 -20.87 58.70
N ARG A 12 37.85 -20.87 58.18
CA ARG A 12 37.57 -20.63 56.76
C ARG A 12 37.63 -19.15 56.47
N SER A 13 38.56 -18.78 55.62
CA SER A 13 38.75 -17.47 55.05
C SER A 13 37.48 -16.98 54.32
N SER A 14 37.06 -15.76 54.65
CA SER A 14 36.03 -15.02 53.95
C SER A 14 36.46 -14.77 52.50
N ALA A 15 35.91 -15.54 51.58
CA ALA A 15 36.03 -15.29 50.15
C ALA A 15 35.26 -14.03 49.81
N GLN A 16 35.97 -13.01 49.45
CA GLN A 16 35.53 -11.69 49.04
C GLN A 16 34.76 -11.84 47.73
N ARG A 17 33.41 -11.78 47.77
CA ARG A 17 32.55 -11.71 46.59
C ARG A 17 32.81 -10.38 45.90
N ARG A 18 33.69 -10.35 44.92
CA ARG A 18 33.80 -9.25 43.97
C ARG A 18 32.50 -9.18 43.17
N GLY A 19 31.62 -8.26 43.54
CA GLY A 19 30.44 -7.88 42.76
C GLY A 19 30.87 -7.38 41.39
N ARG A 20 30.66 -8.19 40.34
CA ARG A 20 30.74 -7.71 38.97
C ARG A 20 29.62 -6.70 38.78
N ARG A 21 29.96 -5.41 38.82
CA ARG A 21 29.06 -4.36 38.30
C ARG A 21 28.94 -4.57 36.80
N PHE A 22 27.87 -5.23 36.37
CA PHE A 22 27.44 -5.19 34.97
C PHE A 22 27.07 -3.75 34.65
N LYS A 23 27.91 -3.09 33.86
CA LYS A 23 27.63 -1.76 33.31
C LYS A 23 26.46 -1.90 32.37
N VAL A 24 25.29 -1.37 32.76
CA VAL A 24 24.08 -1.25 31.94
C VAL A 24 24.31 -0.15 30.89
N HIS A 25 25.19 -0.42 29.90
CA HIS A 25 25.37 0.46 28.73
C HIS A 25 24.65 -0.03 27.48
N SER A 26 23.99 -1.21 27.53
CA SER A 26 23.37 -1.83 26.37
C SER A 26 21.94 -1.36 26.04
N ALA A 27 21.23 -0.77 27.02
CA ALA A 27 19.81 -0.46 26.82
C ALA A 27 19.52 0.78 25.94
N ARG A 28 20.48 1.71 25.80
CA ARG A 28 20.28 2.93 25.01
C ARG A 28 20.53 2.72 23.51
N TRP A 29 21.38 1.78 23.15
CA TRP A 29 21.67 1.44 21.75
C TRP A 29 20.56 0.59 21.09
N SER A 30 19.88 -0.24 21.88
CA SER A 30 18.79 -1.08 21.40
C SER A 30 17.56 -0.26 20.99
N ALA A 31 17.20 0.80 21.70
CA ALA A 31 16.07 1.66 21.35
C ALA A 31 16.27 2.41 20.02
N GLY A 32 17.51 2.93 19.80
CA GLY A 32 17.84 3.60 18.53
C GLY A 32 17.83 2.66 17.32
N VAL A 33 18.35 1.44 17.48
CA VAL A 33 18.33 0.42 16.43
C VAL A 33 16.92 -0.03 16.11
N LEU A 34 16.06 -0.22 17.11
CA LEU A 34 14.65 -0.58 16.89
C LEU A 34 13.87 0.53 16.19
N LEU A 35 14.10 1.80 16.56
CA LEU A 35 13.48 2.94 15.89
C LEU A 35 13.94 3.04 14.43
N ALA A 36 15.23 2.92 14.17
CA ALA A 36 15.77 2.94 12.81
C ALA A 36 15.22 1.78 11.95
N ALA A 37 15.12 0.58 12.52
CA ALA A 37 14.52 -0.58 11.85
C ALA A 37 13.04 -0.37 11.54
N ALA A 38 12.28 0.21 12.48
CA ALA A 38 10.86 0.54 12.27
C ALA A 38 10.69 1.59 11.16
N LEU A 39 11.50 2.65 11.16
CA LEU A 39 11.47 3.68 10.10
C LEU A 39 11.86 3.10 8.73
N ALA A 40 12.86 2.23 8.68
CA ALA A 40 13.25 1.55 7.46
C ALA A 40 12.15 0.61 6.93
N ALA A 41 11.46 -0.12 7.82
CA ALA A 41 10.33 -0.98 7.46
C ALA A 41 9.14 -0.16 6.94
N ILE A 42 8.84 0.99 7.56
CA ILE A 42 7.81 1.92 7.09
C ILE A 42 8.18 2.48 5.71
N ALA A 43 9.41 2.96 5.53
CA ALA A 43 9.89 3.47 4.24
C ALA A 43 9.89 2.39 3.15
N TRP A 44 10.23 1.16 3.49
CA TRP A 44 10.15 0.01 2.58
C TRP A 44 8.71 -0.29 2.16
N ASN A 45 7.77 -0.31 3.13
CA ASN A 45 6.36 -0.54 2.86
C ASN A 45 5.74 0.57 2.00
N VAL A 46 6.08 1.84 2.25
CA VAL A 46 5.66 2.98 1.41
C VAL A 46 6.16 2.82 -0.03
N ARG A 47 7.43 2.47 -0.25
CA ARG A 47 7.98 2.22 -1.59
C ARG A 47 7.32 1.03 -2.31
N GLN A 48 6.97 -0.04 -1.59
CA GLN A 48 6.25 -1.17 -2.18
C GLN A 48 4.84 -0.79 -2.64
N GLN A 49 4.18 0.13 -1.93
CA GLN A 49 2.86 0.64 -2.32
C GLN A 49 2.90 1.56 -3.55
N GLU A 50 3.98 2.31 -3.74
CA GLU A 50 4.19 3.17 -4.90
C GLU A 50 4.45 2.39 -6.20
N SER A 51 4.93 1.16 -6.11
CA SER A 51 5.23 0.28 -7.24
C SER A 51 4.21 -0.85 -7.44
N ALA A 52 2.97 -0.68 -6.94
CA ALA A 52 1.92 -1.69 -7.12
C ALA A 52 1.66 -1.96 -8.61
N ASP A 53 1.63 -3.24 -8.97
CA ASP A 53 1.34 -3.66 -10.34
C ASP A 53 -0.14 -3.41 -10.67
N ILE A 54 -0.40 -2.79 -11.81
CA ILE A 54 -1.74 -2.52 -12.32
C ILE A 54 -1.99 -3.39 -13.53
N LEU A 55 -3.07 -4.16 -13.51
CA LEU A 55 -3.56 -4.92 -14.66
C LEU A 55 -4.74 -4.21 -15.30
N VAL A 56 -4.60 -3.77 -16.55
CA VAL A 56 -5.59 -2.99 -17.29
C VAL A 56 -6.28 -3.85 -18.34
N PHE A 57 -7.59 -3.94 -18.29
CA PHE A 57 -8.45 -4.55 -19.31
C PHE A 57 -9.03 -3.44 -20.19
N LYS A 58 -8.66 -3.41 -21.46
CA LYS A 58 -9.10 -2.39 -22.42
C LYS A 58 -9.30 -2.96 -23.80
N SER A 59 -10.14 -2.30 -24.64
CA SER A 59 -10.19 -2.62 -26.07
C SER A 59 -8.83 -2.33 -26.73
N PRO A 60 -8.38 -3.17 -27.67
CA PRO A 60 -7.16 -2.88 -28.44
C PRO A 60 -7.20 -1.52 -29.16
N GLN A 61 -8.38 -1.06 -29.58
CA GLN A 61 -8.57 0.19 -30.30
C GLN A 61 -8.73 1.42 -29.42
N CYS A 62 -8.74 1.27 -28.08
CA CYS A 62 -8.96 2.40 -27.15
C CYS A 62 -7.69 3.25 -27.00
N HIS A 63 -7.58 4.32 -27.78
CA HIS A 63 -6.41 5.21 -27.76
C HIS A 63 -6.29 6.02 -26.45
N CYS A 64 -7.38 6.60 -25.93
CA CYS A 64 -7.36 7.33 -24.66
C CYS A 64 -6.95 6.43 -23.49
N CYS A 65 -7.28 5.14 -23.54
CA CYS A 65 -6.82 4.18 -22.54
C CYS A 65 -5.28 4.00 -22.60
N ASP A 66 -4.66 4.06 -23.79
CA ASP A 66 -3.20 4.00 -23.92
C ASP A 66 -2.52 5.23 -23.32
N LEU A 67 -3.13 6.40 -23.46
CA LEU A 67 -2.66 7.64 -22.84
C LEU A 67 -2.75 7.56 -21.31
N TRP A 68 -3.85 7.02 -20.76
CA TRP A 68 -3.94 6.78 -19.32
C TRP A 68 -2.91 5.76 -18.81
N VAL A 69 -2.67 4.69 -19.54
CA VAL A 69 -1.60 3.72 -19.23
C VAL A 69 -0.23 4.40 -19.24
N ALA A 70 0.04 5.27 -20.22
CA ALA A 70 1.27 6.04 -20.29
C ALA A 70 1.41 7.00 -19.07
N HIS A 71 0.33 7.71 -18.70
CA HIS A 71 0.27 8.53 -17.50
C HIS A 71 0.65 7.73 -16.24
N LEU A 72 0.05 6.56 -16.01
CA LEU A 72 0.37 5.73 -14.86
C LEU A 72 1.84 5.27 -14.84
N ARG A 73 2.38 4.90 -16.01
CA ARG A 73 3.81 4.51 -16.14
C ARG A 73 4.75 5.66 -15.84
N GLN A 74 4.45 6.87 -16.35
CA GLN A 74 5.21 8.10 -16.03
C GLN A 74 5.17 8.42 -14.53
N GLN A 75 4.06 8.08 -13.88
CA GLN A 75 3.89 8.20 -12.44
C GLN A 75 4.54 7.03 -11.64
N GLY A 76 5.27 6.12 -12.27
CA GLY A 76 6.05 5.06 -11.62
C GLY A 76 5.30 3.78 -11.32
N PHE A 77 4.06 3.62 -11.80
CA PHE A 77 3.36 2.33 -11.71
C PHE A 77 3.87 1.33 -12.74
N LYS A 78 3.94 0.06 -12.38
CA LYS A 78 4.11 -1.04 -13.32
C LYS A 78 2.75 -1.42 -13.88
N VAL A 79 2.57 -1.24 -15.19
CA VAL A 79 1.27 -1.44 -15.85
C VAL A 79 1.37 -2.53 -16.89
N TYR A 80 0.52 -3.55 -16.72
CA TYR A 80 0.29 -4.65 -17.65
C TYR A 80 -1.05 -4.45 -18.34
N VAL A 81 -1.12 -4.69 -19.64
CA VAL A 81 -2.34 -4.55 -20.45
C VAL A 81 -2.82 -5.93 -20.88
N SER A 82 -4.07 -6.21 -20.62
CA SER A 82 -4.81 -7.40 -21.11
C SER A 82 -5.86 -6.94 -22.11
N PRO A 83 -5.63 -7.07 -23.42
CA PRO A 83 -6.60 -6.68 -24.44
C PRO A 83 -7.91 -7.48 -24.30
N GLN A 84 -9.05 -6.81 -24.42
CA GLN A 84 -10.39 -7.38 -24.34
C GLN A 84 -11.27 -6.78 -25.44
N GLU A 85 -11.91 -7.62 -26.24
CA GLU A 85 -12.90 -7.14 -27.23
C GLU A 85 -14.16 -6.60 -26.55
N HIS A 86 -14.54 -7.25 -25.42
CA HIS A 86 -15.73 -6.84 -24.65
C HIS A 86 -15.42 -6.82 -23.15
N LEU A 87 -15.74 -5.70 -22.50
CA LEU A 87 -15.47 -5.49 -21.07
C LEU A 87 -16.62 -5.88 -20.15
N LEU A 88 -17.78 -6.28 -20.69
CA LEU A 88 -18.98 -6.56 -19.89
C LEU A 88 -18.71 -7.63 -18.79
N ALA A 89 -18.09 -8.74 -19.18
CA ALA A 89 -17.76 -9.82 -18.25
C ALA A 89 -16.73 -9.40 -17.20
N VAL A 90 -15.74 -8.59 -17.59
CA VAL A 90 -14.73 -8.02 -16.68
C VAL A 90 -15.40 -7.11 -15.64
N ARG A 91 -16.25 -6.20 -16.07
CA ARG A 91 -17.00 -5.28 -15.19
C ARG A 91 -17.91 -6.04 -14.23
N ALA A 92 -18.65 -7.02 -14.72
CA ALA A 92 -19.49 -7.87 -13.88
C ALA A 92 -18.68 -8.60 -12.81
N LYS A 93 -17.55 -9.18 -13.19
CA LYS A 93 -16.63 -9.87 -12.26
C LYS A 93 -16.09 -8.95 -11.17
N TYR A 94 -15.87 -7.67 -11.47
CA TYR A 94 -15.24 -6.70 -10.57
C TYR A 94 -16.21 -5.65 -10.02
N HIS A 95 -17.51 -5.95 -10.04
CA HIS A 95 -18.59 -5.17 -9.40
C HIS A 95 -18.74 -3.74 -9.93
N VAL A 96 -18.36 -3.48 -11.18
CA VAL A 96 -18.59 -2.17 -11.82
C VAL A 96 -20.04 -2.08 -12.28
N SER A 97 -20.83 -1.23 -11.59
CA SER A 97 -22.23 -0.98 -11.95
C SER A 97 -22.35 -0.17 -13.25
N ARG A 98 -23.53 -0.23 -13.90
CA ARG A 98 -23.76 0.48 -15.17
C ARG A 98 -23.55 1.98 -15.10
N GLY A 99 -23.85 2.60 -13.96
CA GLY A 99 -23.66 4.05 -13.76
C GLY A 99 -22.20 4.49 -13.61
N LEU A 100 -21.27 3.55 -13.44
CA LEU A 100 -19.84 3.82 -13.27
C LEU A 100 -19.00 3.52 -14.51
N VAL A 101 -19.63 2.99 -15.57
CA VAL A 101 -18.91 2.51 -16.76
C VAL A 101 -18.13 3.63 -17.45
N ALA A 102 -16.89 3.34 -17.79
CA ALA A 102 -15.99 4.16 -18.62
C ALA A 102 -15.36 3.31 -19.74
N CYS A 103 -14.19 3.67 -20.26
CA CYS A 103 -13.60 3.00 -21.43
C CYS A 103 -12.72 1.78 -21.07
N HIS A 104 -12.28 1.63 -19.84
CA HIS A 104 -11.46 0.50 -19.40
C HIS A 104 -11.68 0.19 -17.91
N THR A 105 -11.31 -1.03 -17.53
CA THR A 105 -11.32 -1.50 -16.14
C THR A 105 -9.90 -1.93 -15.77
N ALA A 106 -9.43 -1.62 -14.56
CA ALA A 106 -8.12 -2.07 -14.08
C ALA A 106 -8.21 -2.67 -12.67
N ARG A 107 -7.14 -3.41 -12.29
CA ARG A 107 -6.99 -4.00 -10.97
C ARG A 107 -5.67 -3.58 -10.36
N VAL A 108 -5.68 -3.12 -9.11
CA VAL A 108 -4.49 -2.74 -8.36
C VAL A 108 -4.70 -2.99 -6.87
N GLY A 109 -3.77 -3.66 -6.20
CA GLY A 109 -3.80 -3.85 -4.75
C GLY A 109 -5.08 -4.45 -4.16
N GLY A 110 -5.85 -5.21 -4.96
CA GLY A 110 -7.15 -5.75 -4.59
C GLY A 110 -8.35 -4.88 -4.98
N TYR A 111 -8.13 -3.63 -5.42
CA TYR A 111 -9.17 -2.70 -5.84
C TYR A 111 -9.45 -2.75 -7.34
N THR A 112 -10.65 -2.33 -7.73
CA THR A 112 -11.05 -2.08 -9.11
C THR A 112 -10.92 -0.60 -9.42
N ILE A 113 -10.36 -0.27 -10.58
CA ILE A 113 -10.29 1.09 -11.11
C ILE A 113 -11.05 1.09 -12.44
N GLU A 114 -12.04 1.96 -12.57
CA GLU A 114 -12.83 2.12 -13.80
C GLU A 114 -12.59 3.51 -14.38
N GLY A 115 -12.12 3.56 -15.64
CA GLY A 115 -11.89 4.82 -16.34
C GLY A 115 -10.63 5.58 -15.87
N HIS A 116 -10.62 6.87 -16.16
CA HIS A 116 -9.44 7.72 -16.12
C HIS A 116 -9.13 8.29 -14.72
N VAL A 117 -9.09 7.41 -13.70
CA VAL A 117 -8.74 7.78 -12.32
C VAL A 117 -7.30 8.27 -12.24
N PRO A 118 -7.03 9.46 -11.65
CA PRO A 118 -5.68 9.99 -11.49
C PRO A 118 -4.76 9.08 -10.66
N ALA A 119 -3.48 9.06 -11.02
CA ALA A 119 -2.45 8.29 -10.30
C ALA A 119 -2.35 8.68 -8.82
N ALA A 120 -2.59 9.95 -8.48
CA ALA A 120 -2.58 10.45 -7.10
C ALA A 120 -3.67 9.78 -6.25
N ASP A 121 -4.88 9.64 -6.82
CA ASP A 121 -6.01 9.01 -6.14
C ASP A 121 -5.81 7.50 -5.98
N ILE A 122 -5.22 6.85 -6.99
CA ILE A 122 -4.84 5.43 -6.88
C ILE A 122 -3.80 5.25 -5.75
N ARG A 123 -2.78 6.11 -5.64
CA ARG A 123 -1.83 6.07 -4.54
C ARG A 123 -2.48 6.30 -3.19
N ARG A 124 -3.40 7.27 -3.10
CA ARG A 124 -4.17 7.53 -1.88
C ARG A 124 -4.99 6.31 -1.48
N LEU A 125 -5.70 5.70 -2.43
CA LEU A 125 -6.45 4.45 -2.22
C LEU A 125 -5.57 3.33 -1.65
N LEU A 126 -4.38 3.13 -2.24
CA LEU A 126 -3.45 2.09 -1.81
C LEU A 126 -2.83 2.35 -0.43
N ARG A 127 -2.65 3.61 -0.04
CA ARG A 127 -2.17 3.98 1.31
C ARG A 127 -3.25 3.86 2.37
N GLU A 128 -4.44 4.40 2.10
CA GLU A 128 -5.54 4.47 3.08
C GLU A 128 -6.27 3.13 3.24
N ARG A 129 -6.25 2.30 2.20
CA ARG A 129 -6.87 0.97 2.15
C ARG A 129 -8.31 0.91 2.70
N PRO A 130 -9.20 1.81 2.26
CA PRO A 130 -10.58 1.84 2.73
C PRO A 130 -11.34 0.55 2.35
N ALA A 131 -12.38 0.23 3.12
CA ALA A 131 -13.26 -0.91 2.85
C ALA A 131 -14.24 -0.60 1.71
N ILE A 132 -13.74 -0.54 0.47
CA ILE A 132 -14.49 -0.32 -0.78
C ILE A 132 -14.07 -1.33 -1.85
N ALA A 133 -14.86 -1.48 -2.91
CA ALA A 133 -14.49 -2.32 -4.04
C ALA A 133 -13.53 -1.63 -5.02
N GLY A 134 -13.65 -0.29 -5.16
CA GLY A 134 -12.81 0.44 -6.08
C GLY A 134 -13.14 1.91 -6.25
N LEU A 135 -12.47 2.51 -7.25
CA LEU A 135 -12.68 3.90 -7.69
C LEU A 135 -13.12 3.92 -9.15
N ALA A 136 -13.94 4.90 -9.52
CA ALA A 136 -14.38 5.13 -10.89
C ALA A 136 -14.35 6.62 -11.25
N VAL A 137 -14.00 6.94 -12.50
CA VAL A 137 -14.32 8.19 -13.18
C VAL A 137 -15.28 7.84 -14.29
N PRO A 138 -16.60 7.98 -14.08
CA PRO A 138 -17.62 7.65 -15.07
C PRO A 138 -17.53 8.52 -16.31
N GLY A 139 -17.80 7.94 -17.46
CA GLY A 139 -17.66 8.66 -18.72
C GLY A 139 -16.19 8.86 -19.10
N MET A 140 -15.91 9.99 -19.71
CA MET A 140 -14.57 10.37 -20.17
C MET A 140 -14.44 11.91 -20.08
N PRO A 141 -14.42 12.49 -18.85
CA PRO A 141 -14.39 13.94 -18.70
C PRO A 141 -13.09 14.51 -19.27
N ILE A 142 -13.23 15.64 -19.98
CA ILE A 142 -12.08 16.36 -20.54
C ILE A 142 -11.22 16.88 -19.38
N GLY A 143 -9.88 16.71 -19.49
CA GLY A 143 -8.94 17.08 -18.45
C GLY A 143 -8.59 15.95 -17.48
N SER A 144 -9.36 14.83 -17.46
CA SER A 144 -8.90 13.65 -16.75
C SER A 144 -7.66 13.02 -17.44
N PRO A 145 -6.76 12.29 -16.73
CA PRO A 145 -5.53 11.78 -17.31
C PRO A 145 -5.76 10.92 -18.56
N GLY A 146 -5.16 11.30 -19.69
CA GLY A 146 -5.34 10.66 -20.99
C GLY A 146 -6.55 11.19 -21.78
N MET A 147 -7.25 12.19 -21.24
CA MET A 147 -8.37 12.89 -21.89
C MET A 147 -8.12 14.40 -22.01
N GLU A 148 -6.88 14.82 -21.95
CA GLU A 148 -6.47 16.21 -22.05
C GLU A 148 -6.77 16.77 -23.46
N GLN A 149 -7.37 17.95 -23.55
CA GLN A 149 -7.69 18.67 -24.79
C GLN A 149 -7.34 20.16 -24.67
N GLY A 150 -6.06 20.47 -24.84
CA GLY A 150 -5.56 21.83 -24.63
C GLY A 150 -5.80 22.28 -23.19
N ASP A 151 -6.31 23.51 -23.02
CA ASP A 151 -6.55 24.12 -21.70
C ASP A 151 -7.98 23.83 -21.16
N ARG A 152 -8.74 22.97 -21.83
CA ARG A 152 -10.10 22.63 -21.37
C ARG A 152 -10.06 21.61 -20.24
N HIS A 153 -10.80 21.94 -19.18
CA HIS A 153 -11.03 21.08 -18.03
C HIS A 153 -12.51 21.07 -17.65
N ASP A 154 -13.14 19.91 -17.68
CA ASP A 154 -14.48 19.72 -17.14
C ASP A 154 -14.35 19.26 -15.69
N PRO A 155 -15.08 19.85 -14.72
CA PRO A 155 -15.10 19.35 -13.36
C PRO A 155 -15.56 17.88 -13.33
N TYR A 156 -14.86 17.02 -12.60
CA TYR A 156 -15.29 15.63 -12.45
C TYR A 156 -15.01 15.10 -11.05
N ALA A 157 -15.74 14.06 -10.68
CA ALA A 157 -15.55 13.37 -9.42
C ALA A 157 -14.94 11.98 -9.63
N VAL A 158 -14.02 11.62 -8.77
CA VAL A 158 -13.62 10.24 -8.54
C VAL A 158 -14.61 9.64 -7.55
N ILE A 159 -15.28 8.57 -7.94
CA ILE A 159 -16.33 7.91 -7.17
C ILE A 159 -15.76 6.63 -6.54
N ALA A 160 -15.83 6.53 -5.22
CA ALA A 160 -15.64 5.27 -4.51
C ALA A 160 -16.92 4.44 -4.59
N PHE A 161 -16.79 3.12 -4.83
CA PHE A 161 -17.91 2.20 -4.87
C PHE A 161 -17.65 0.91 -4.09
N ASP A 162 -18.69 0.26 -3.62
CA ASP A 162 -18.64 -1.02 -2.94
C ASP A 162 -19.23 -2.16 -3.79
N THR A 163 -19.19 -3.37 -3.28
CA THR A 163 -19.71 -4.58 -3.95
C THR A 163 -21.24 -4.67 -3.94
N GLN A 164 -21.94 -3.82 -3.18
CA GLN A 164 -23.39 -3.79 -3.02
C GLN A 164 -24.03 -2.70 -3.89
N GLY A 165 -23.21 -1.90 -4.61
CA GLY A 165 -23.67 -0.81 -5.46
C GLY A 165 -23.73 0.55 -4.76
N GLY A 166 -23.30 0.64 -3.49
CA GLY A 166 -23.13 1.91 -2.78
C GLY A 166 -22.02 2.75 -3.39
N THR A 167 -22.25 4.07 -3.50
CA THR A 167 -21.28 5.00 -4.07
C THR A 167 -21.14 6.25 -3.22
N ARG A 168 -19.95 6.86 -3.24
CA ARG A 168 -19.67 8.18 -2.62
C ARG A 168 -18.55 8.88 -3.37
N VAL A 169 -18.50 10.19 -3.27
CA VAL A 169 -17.36 10.96 -3.80
C VAL A 169 -16.11 10.61 -2.98
N PHE A 170 -15.05 10.28 -3.68
CA PHE A 170 -13.71 10.07 -3.12
C PHE A 170 -12.87 11.35 -3.24
N GLU A 171 -12.86 11.99 -4.43
CA GLU A 171 -12.16 13.24 -4.72
C GLU A 171 -12.90 14.05 -5.78
N GLN A 172 -12.67 15.38 -5.81
CA GLN A 172 -13.15 16.30 -6.84
C GLN A 172 -11.96 16.90 -7.58
N HIS A 173 -12.07 17.01 -8.88
CA HIS A 173 -11.07 17.58 -9.77
C HIS A 173 -11.63 18.69 -10.65
#